data_39357559e0b4d4a09e9f8ccfcab65d84
#
_entry.id   39357559e0b4d4a09e9f8ccfcab65d84
#
_cell.length_a   1.000
_cell.length_b   1.000
_cell.length_c   1.000
_cell.angle_alpha   90.00
_cell.angle_beta   90.00
_cell.angle_gamma   90.00
#
_symmetry.space_group_name_H-M   'P 1'
#
loop_
_entity.id
_entity.type
_entity.pdbx_description
1 polymer ?
#
loop_
_entity_poly.entity_id
_entity_poly.type
_entity_poly.pdbx_seq_one_letter_code
_entity_poly.pdbx_strand_id
1 'polypeptide(L)'
;MRAIAHVSIAAMLLMGSSGRGSAQTPTDFFKGRTVDLYIGYSVGGGYDVYARMIARHMGRHIPGNPTIIPKNMEGAGSIRLANWLYNVAPRDGTAFGTVSRGAPFDPLLGSPATQFDGREFTWIGSANNEVSVCVAWHTTGVARFEDLLSKELVVGGSSAASDTDQFAKLLNALFGTKLKVATGYPGGNEINLAIERGEVGGRCGWSWSSVVATHKHWLEQNRIAVLIQTALSKHADLPDVPLATDLARSEEQRQIIWLIFARQVMGRPFMAPPGVPPERAIVLRDAFMSTMKDPQFLADAEKAKLEITPVSGADIEKLVKEVYRTPKETAAKAAAMIR
;
A
#
# COMPACT_ATOMS: atom_id res chain seq x y z
N MET A 1 4.52 71.79 -61.34
CA MET A 1 5.14 71.83 -60.03
C MET A 1 4.41 70.81 -59.16
N ARG A 2 5.03 69.66 -58.89
CA ARG A 2 4.46 68.59 -58.08
C ARG A 2 5.29 68.49 -56.80
N ALA A 3 4.66 68.70 -55.65
CA ALA A 3 5.26 68.57 -54.36
C ALA A 3 5.20 67.08 -53.93
N ILE A 4 6.33 66.51 -53.56
CA ILE A 4 6.48 65.15 -53.05
C ILE A 4 6.43 65.24 -51.51
N ALA A 5 5.40 64.66 -50.90
CA ALA A 5 5.32 64.55 -49.42
C ALA A 5 6.05 63.28 -48.98
N HIS A 6 7.01 63.43 -48.08
CA HIS A 6 7.71 62.34 -47.43
C HIS A 6 6.92 61.90 -46.17
N VAL A 7 6.46 60.64 -46.20
CA VAL A 7 5.86 59.99 -45.04
C VAL A 7 6.94 59.20 -44.29
N SER A 8 7.32 59.65 -43.11
CA SER A 8 8.24 58.93 -42.19
C SER A 8 7.45 57.90 -41.42
N ILE A 9 7.69 56.61 -41.66
CA ILE A 9 7.15 55.52 -40.85
C ILE A 9 8.08 55.28 -39.66
N ALA A 10 7.65 55.67 -38.47
CA ALA A 10 8.32 55.32 -37.23
C ALA A 10 7.94 53.88 -36.84
N ALA A 11 8.90 52.95 -36.99
CA ALA A 11 8.78 51.59 -36.53
C ALA A 11 8.92 51.51 -34.98
N MET A 12 7.82 51.30 -34.28
CA MET A 12 7.79 51.07 -32.82
C MET A 12 8.17 49.63 -32.53
N LEU A 13 9.41 49.39 -32.12
CA LEU A 13 9.89 48.10 -31.60
C LEU A 13 9.23 47.82 -30.24
N LEU A 14 8.18 47.01 -30.25
CA LEU A 14 7.61 46.36 -29.04
C LEU A 14 8.62 45.30 -28.55
N MET A 15 9.49 45.63 -27.63
CA MET A 15 10.25 44.66 -26.84
C MET A 15 9.26 43.93 -25.91
N GLY A 16 8.76 42.77 -26.37
CA GLY A 16 8.06 41.84 -25.53
C GLY A 16 9.01 41.29 -24.47
N SER A 17 8.94 41.82 -23.27
CA SER A 17 9.55 41.20 -22.09
C SER A 17 8.86 39.86 -21.83
N SER A 18 9.45 38.78 -22.33
CA SER A 18 9.12 37.42 -21.95
C SER A 18 9.42 37.28 -20.45
N GLY A 19 8.45 37.54 -19.62
CA GLY A 19 8.53 37.25 -18.19
C GLY A 19 8.78 35.74 -18.05
N ARG A 20 10.05 35.36 -17.86
CA ARG A 20 10.37 34.03 -17.34
C ARG A 20 9.71 33.94 -15.97
N GLY A 21 8.53 33.31 -15.90
CA GLY A 21 7.97 32.91 -14.61
C GLY A 21 9.03 32.10 -13.88
N SER A 22 9.62 32.66 -12.83
CA SER A 22 10.53 31.93 -11.95
C SER A 22 9.76 30.72 -11.43
N ALA A 23 10.18 29.52 -11.81
CA ALA A 23 9.63 28.30 -11.23
C ALA A 23 9.81 28.38 -9.71
N GLN A 24 8.72 28.31 -8.97
CA GLN A 24 8.72 28.38 -7.51
C GLN A 24 9.58 27.26 -6.96
N THR A 25 10.56 27.56 -6.10
CA THR A 25 11.39 26.52 -5.50
C THR A 25 10.54 25.57 -4.65
N PRO A 26 10.92 24.30 -4.47
CA PRO A 26 10.20 23.40 -3.57
C PRO A 26 10.05 23.96 -2.15
N THR A 27 11.04 24.66 -1.63
CA THR A 27 10.99 25.31 -0.32
C THR A 27 9.91 26.38 -0.26
N ASP A 28 9.83 27.26 -1.28
CA ASP A 28 8.81 28.29 -1.34
C ASP A 28 7.41 27.70 -1.52
N PHE A 29 7.33 26.56 -2.23
CA PHE A 29 6.05 25.90 -2.46
C PHE A 29 5.47 25.31 -1.17
N PHE A 30 6.24 24.57 -0.37
CA PHE A 30 5.72 23.87 0.82
C PHE A 30 5.64 24.78 2.07
N LYS A 31 6.33 25.91 2.09
CA LYS A 31 6.35 26.84 3.24
C LYS A 31 4.94 27.34 3.58
N GLY A 32 4.53 27.13 4.83
CA GLY A 32 3.21 27.54 5.33
C GLY A 32 2.03 26.77 4.78
N ARG A 33 2.27 25.68 4.05
CA ARG A 33 1.22 24.79 3.55
C ARG A 33 1.04 23.58 4.46
N THR A 34 -0.07 22.89 4.26
CA THR A 34 -0.32 21.54 4.77
C THR A 34 -0.20 20.53 3.63
N VAL A 35 0.20 19.32 3.96
CA VAL A 35 0.20 18.17 3.06
C VAL A 35 -0.75 17.11 3.62
N ASP A 36 -1.73 16.69 2.83
CA ASP A 36 -2.70 15.70 3.26
C ASP A 36 -2.18 14.28 3.00
N LEU A 37 -2.16 13.45 4.04
CA LEU A 37 -1.86 12.02 3.95
C LEU A 37 -3.14 11.22 4.09
N TYR A 38 -3.62 10.63 2.99
CA TYR A 38 -4.82 9.82 2.99
C TYR A 38 -4.52 8.36 3.32
N ILE A 39 -5.41 7.73 4.10
CA ILE A 39 -5.26 6.36 4.61
C ILE A 39 -6.46 5.54 4.16
N GLY A 40 -6.24 4.51 3.34
CA GLY A 40 -7.31 3.72 2.71
C GLY A 40 -8.01 2.72 3.63
N TYR A 41 -7.79 2.78 4.94
CA TYR A 41 -8.37 1.90 5.95
C TYR A 41 -8.85 2.68 7.17
N SER A 42 -9.62 2.00 8.03
CA SER A 42 -10.14 2.54 9.30
C SER A 42 -9.02 2.83 10.30
N VAL A 43 -9.36 3.64 11.30
CA VAL A 43 -8.46 4.08 12.38
C VAL A 43 -7.95 2.89 13.20
N GLY A 44 -6.67 2.92 13.59
CA GLY A 44 -6.04 1.97 14.52
C GLY A 44 -5.56 0.66 13.87
N GLY A 45 -5.87 0.38 12.61
CA GLY A 45 -5.29 -0.73 11.87
C GLY A 45 -3.84 -0.46 11.46
N GLY A 46 -3.11 -1.51 11.00
CA GLY A 46 -1.68 -1.39 10.69
C GLY A 46 -1.34 -0.26 9.72
N TYR A 47 -2.11 -0.06 8.64
CA TYR A 47 -1.90 1.06 7.71
C TYR A 47 -2.05 2.43 8.38
N ASP A 48 -3.05 2.59 9.25
CA ASP A 48 -3.29 3.83 9.98
C ASP A 48 -2.17 4.15 10.97
N VAL A 49 -1.70 3.14 11.72
CA VAL A 49 -0.62 3.30 12.70
C VAL A 49 0.67 3.75 12.02
N TYR A 50 1.10 3.08 10.93
CA TYR A 50 2.27 3.48 10.14
C TYR A 50 2.13 4.88 9.55
N ALA A 51 0.99 5.18 8.93
CA ALA A 51 0.76 6.47 8.30
C ALA A 51 0.81 7.63 9.30
N ARG A 52 0.18 7.48 10.47
CA ARG A 52 0.21 8.51 11.53
C ARG A 52 1.59 8.68 12.12
N MET A 53 2.37 7.60 12.24
CA MET A 53 3.77 7.68 12.67
C MET A 53 4.59 8.50 11.65
N ILE A 54 4.48 8.20 10.36
CA ILE A 54 5.16 8.92 9.28
C ILE A 54 4.71 10.39 9.24
N ALA A 55 3.41 10.67 9.38
CA ALA A 55 2.88 12.03 9.38
C ALA A 55 3.50 12.91 10.47
N ARG A 56 3.79 12.36 11.66
CA ARG A 56 4.41 13.11 12.76
C ARG A 56 5.87 13.51 12.47
N HIS A 57 6.57 12.75 11.64
CA HIS A 57 8.01 12.93 11.46
C HIS A 57 8.39 13.47 10.08
N MET A 58 7.67 13.13 9.02
CA MET A 58 8.09 13.39 7.65
C MET A 58 8.10 14.89 7.28
N GLY A 59 7.21 15.70 7.88
CA GLY A 59 7.10 17.11 7.55
C GLY A 59 8.40 17.88 7.74
N ARG A 60 9.21 17.57 8.76
CA ARG A 60 10.50 18.20 9.03
C ARG A 60 11.59 17.89 7.99
N HIS A 61 11.40 16.87 7.17
CA HIS A 61 12.29 16.49 6.07
C HIS A 61 11.85 17.07 4.72
N ILE A 62 10.68 17.73 4.67
CA ILE A 62 10.22 18.46 3.49
C ILE A 62 10.69 19.92 3.60
N PRO A 63 11.35 20.50 2.57
CA PRO A 63 11.71 21.92 2.56
C PRO A 63 10.50 22.80 2.84
N GLY A 64 10.62 23.75 3.76
CA GLY A 64 9.51 24.58 4.22
C GLY A 64 8.74 24.01 5.42
N ASN A 65 9.06 22.80 5.88
CA ASN A 65 8.51 22.13 7.06
C ASN A 65 6.97 22.14 7.13
N PRO A 66 6.25 21.66 6.10
CA PRO A 66 4.79 21.63 6.11
C PRO A 66 4.27 20.66 7.18
N THR A 67 3.09 20.95 7.71
CA THR A 67 2.37 19.99 8.56
C THR A 67 1.74 18.91 7.69
N ILE A 68 1.96 17.63 8.03
CA ILE A 68 1.28 16.51 7.38
C ILE A 68 0.04 16.12 8.17
N ILE A 69 -1.13 16.13 7.51
CA ILE A 69 -2.42 15.86 8.15
C ILE A 69 -2.93 14.49 7.71
N PRO A 70 -2.98 13.48 8.60
CA PRO A 70 -3.53 12.16 8.27
C PRO A 70 -5.06 12.19 8.23
N LYS A 71 -5.65 11.63 7.15
CA LYS A 71 -7.09 11.56 6.90
C LYS A 71 -7.49 10.15 6.45
N ASN A 72 -8.44 9.51 7.11
CA ASN A 72 -8.94 8.20 6.69
C ASN A 72 -9.95 8.34 5.54
N MET A 73 -9.83 7.48 4.52
CA MET A 73 -10.74 7.34 3.38
C MET A 73 -10.87 5.84 3.06
N GLU A 74 -11.49 5.10 3.94
CA GLU A 74 -11.72 3.67 3.80
C GLU A 74 -12.76 3.35 2.71
N GLY A 75 -12.75 2.11 2.26
CA GLY A 75 -13.76 1.55 1.34
C GLY A 75 -13.15 0.66 0.25
N ALA A 76 -13.84 -0.46 -0.01
CA ALA A 76 -13.51 -1.44 -1.03
C ALA A 76 -12.03 -1.92 -0.96
N GLY A 77 -11.49 -2.17 0.25
CA GLY A 77 -10.08 -2.56 0.42
C GLY A 77 -9.09 -1.49 -0.03
N SER A 78 -9.43 -0.21 0.16
CA SER A 78 -8.72 1.01 -0.26
C SER A 78 -8.82 1.38 -1.75
N ILE A 79 -9.58 0.64 -2.57
CA ILE A 79 -9.79 1.00 -3.98
C ILE A 79 -10.49 2.38 -4.10
N ARG A 80 -11.36 2.75 -3.18
CA ARG A 80 -11.95 4.09 -3.12
C ARG A 80 -10.88 5.17 -3.07
N LEU A 81 -9.90 5.04 -2.17
CA LEU A 81 -8.80 5.99 -2.06
C LEU A 81 -7.91 5.97 -3.31
N ALA A 82 -7.58 4.79 -3.85
CA ALA A 82 -6.75 4.68 -5.04
C ALA A 82 -7.40 5.37 -6.26
N ASN A 83 -8.71 5.15 -6.49
CA ASN A 83 -9.47 5.85 -7.52
C ASN A 83 -9.48 7.37 -7.31
N TRP A 84 -9.67 7.83 -6.07
CA TRP A 84 -9.68 9.25 -5.74
C TRP A 84 -8.31 9.89 -5.96
N LEU A 85 -7.22 9.26 -5.48
CA LEU A 85 -5.85 9.73 -5.71
C LEU A 85 -5.53 9.86 -7.20
N TYR A 86 -5.98 8.91 -8.01
CA TYR A 86 -5.69 8.89 -9.44
C TYR A 86 -6.46 9.96 -10.21
N ASN A 87 -7.76 10.13 -9.91
CA ASN A 87 -8.66 10.91 -10.76
C ASN A 87 -8.99 12.32 -10.22
N VAL A 88 -8.90 12.53 -8.89
CA VAL A 88 -9.48 13.70 -8.22
C VAL A 88 -8.47 14.49 -7.39
N ALA A 89 -7.52 13.82 -6.74
CA ALA A 89 -6.59 14.45 -5.81
C ALA A 89 -5.73 15.55 -6.47
N PRO A 90 -5.33 16.59 -5.74
CA PRO A 90 -4.38 17.59 -6.23
C PRO A 90 -3.09 16.93 -6.71
N ARG A 91 -2.63 17.31 -7.91
CA ARG A 91 -1.42 16.78 -8.54
C ARG A 91 -0.19 17.65 -8.30
N ASP A 92 -0.24 18.52 -7.29
CA ASP A 92 0.79 19.50 -7.00
C ASP A 92 1.78 19.09 -5.89
N GLY A 93 1.62 17.86 -5.34
CA GLY A 93 2.44 17.34 -4.25
C GLY A 93 1.90 17.63 -2.85
N THR A 94 0.73 18.28 -2.72
CA THR A 94 0.09 18.55 -1.41
C THR A 94 -0.80 17.40 -0.94
N ALA A 95 -0.95 16.33 -1.73
CA ALA A 95 -1.70 15.13 -1.38
C ALA A 95 -0.94 13.87 -1.75
N PHE A 96 -0.91 12.91 -0.82
CA PHE A 96 -0.44 11.56 -1.06
C PHE A 96 -1.21 10.59 -0.15
N GLY A 97 -1.04 9.29 -0.35
CA GLY A 97 -1.78 8.32 0.44
C GLY A 97 -1.11 6.98 0.56
N THR A 98 -1.66 6.15 1.46
CA THR A 98 -1.33 4.74 1.60
C THR A 98 -2.56 3.90 1.33
N VAL A 99 -2.42 2.94 0.44
CA VAL A 99 -3.47 2.01 0.01
C VAL A 99 -3.07 0.57 0.30
N SER A 100 -3.97 -0.38 0.11
CA SER A 100 -3.61 -1.79 0.09
C SER A 100 -2.44 -2.02 -0.87
N ARG A 101 -1.43 -2.76 -0.43
CA ARG A 101 -0.29 -3.14 -1.29
C ARG A 101 -0.72 -3.94 -2.53
N GLY A 102 -1.90 -4.57 -2.51
CA GLY A 102 -2.49 -5.26 -3.66
C GLY A 102 -3.19 -4.34 -4.65
N ALA A 103 -3.71 -3.20 -4.20
CA ALA A 103 -4.52 -2.31 -5.02
C ALA A 103 -3.87 -1.93 -6.37
N PRO A 104 -2.57 -1.61 -6.46
CA PRO A 104 -1.94 -1.28 -7.73
C PRO A 104 -1.98 -2.39 -8.78
N PHE A 105 -2.18 -3.64 -8.37
CA PHE A 105 -2.22 -4.81 -9.25
C PHE A 105 -3.65 -5.24 -9.61
N ASP A 106 -4.67 -4.70 -8.95
CA ASP A 106 -6.06 -5.06 -9.22
C ASP A 106 -6.51 -4.79 -10.67
N PRO A 107 -6.06 -3.74 -11.38
CA PRO A 107 -6.34 -3.59 -12.81
C PRO A 107 -5.80 -4.76 -13.65
N LEU A 108 -4.59 -5.24 -13.36
CA LEU A 108 -3.99 -6.41 -14.03
C LEU A 108 -4.81 -7.69 -13.78
N LEU A 109 -5.39 -7.82 -12.59
CA LEU A 109 -6.25 -8.93 -12.19
C LEU A 109 -7.71 -8.75 -12.62
N GLY A 110 -8.02 -7.71 -13.42
CA GLY A 110 -9.32 -7.47 -14.02
C GLY A 110 -10.41 -7.09 -13.00
N SER A 111 -10.07 -6.38 -11.95
CA SER A 111 -11.05 -5.83 -10.99
C SER A 111 -11.91 -4.75 -11.64
N PRO A 112 -13.24 -4.88 -11.72
CA PRO A 112 -14.10 -3.87 -12.34
C PRO A 112 -14.22 -2.58 -11.51
N ALA A 113 -13.82 -2.61 -10.25
CA ALA A 113 -13.91 -1.46 -9.34
C ALA A 113 -12.76 -0.46 -9.53
N THR A 114 -11.70 -0.84 -10.26
CA THR A 114 -10.51 -0.01 -10.44
C THR A 114 -10.66 0.95 -11.62
N GLN A 115 -10.36 2.23 -11.38
CA GLN A 115 -10.42 3.32 -12.36
C GLN A 115 -9.05 4.02 -12.44
N PHE A 116 -7.97 3.25 -12.41
CA PHE A 116 -6.59 3.73 -12.43
C PHE A 116 -5.67 2.71 -13.09
N ASP A 117 -4.49 3.16 -13.50
CA ASP A 117 -3.35 2.31 -13.86
C ASP A 117 -2.31 2.36 -12.73
N GLY A 118 -2.01 1.23 -12.10
CA GLY A 118 -1.07 1.14 -10.99
C GLY A 118 0.36 1.61 -11.34
N ARG A 119 0.71 1.60 -12.65
CA ARG A 119 2.02 2.03 -13.17
C ARG A 119 2.20 3.55 -13.19
N GLU A 120 1.12 4.32 -13.17
CA GLU A 120 1.15 5.77 -13.37
C GLU A 120 1.21 6.58 -12.09
N PHE A 121 0.97 5.97 -10.93
CA PHE A 121 1.13 6.66 -9.65
C PHE A 121 2.57 7.14 -9.43
N THR A 122 2.70 8.26 -8.76
CA THR A 122 4.00 8.74 -8.26
C THR A 122 4.33 7.98 -6.98
N TRP A 123 5.11 6.92 -7.09
CA TRP A 123 5.52 6.10 -5.95
C TRP A 123 6.52 6.84 -5.06
N ILE A 124 6.22 6.96 -3.77
CA ILE A 124 7.04 7.65 -2.77
C ILE A 124 7.97 6.67 -2.08
N GLY A 125 7.44 5.56 -1.60
CA GLY A 125 8.19 4.51 -0.93
C GLY A 125 7.28 3.54 -0.19
N SER A 126 7.87 2.54 0.47
CA SER A 126 7.19 1.68 1.43
C SER A 126 7.94 1.67 2.76
N ALA A 127 7.23 1.67 3.88
CA ALA A 127 7.85 1.67 5.20
C ALA A 127 8.50 0.33 5.55
N ASN A 128 8.01 -0.77 4.97
CA ASN A 128 8.57 -2.10 5.19
C ASN A 128 8.36 -3.03 4.00
N ASN A 129 9.15 -4.10 3.98
CA ASN A 129 8.88 -5.35 3.28
C ASN A 129 8.11 -6.24 4.27
N GLU A 130 7.07 -6.94 3.84
CA GLU A 130 6.12 -7.55 4.76
C GLU A 130 5.99 -9.06 4.57
N VAL A 131 5.73 -9.75 5.67
CA VAL A 131 5.20 -11.11 5.67
C VAL A 131 3.79 -11.06 6.21
N SER A 132 2.83 -11.64 5.50
CA SER A 132 1.48 -11.82 6.04
C SER A 132 1.26 -13.24 6.51
N VAL A 133 0.33 -13.39 7.45
CA VAL A 133 -0.03 -14.68 8.02
C VAL A 133 -1.53 -14.94 7.92
N CYS A 134 -1.92 -16.23 7.91
CA CYS A 134 -3.25 -16.65 8.31
C CYS A 134 -3.20 -17.14 9.74
N VAL A 135 -4.17 -16.71 10.54
CA VAL A 135 -4.30 -17.10 11.96
C VAL A 135 -5.67 -17.68 12.24
N ALA A 136 -5.73 -18.59 13.21
CA ALA A 136 -6.98 -19.11 13.78
C ALA A 136 -7.07 -18.80 15.27
N TRP A 137 -8.27 -18.48 15.73
CA TRP A 137 -8.57 -18.29 17.15
C TRP A 137 -8.55 -19.63 17.89
N HIS A 138 -8.05 -19.65 19.11
CA HIS A 138 -7.78 -20.85 19.89
C HIS A 138 -9.01 -21.77 20.11
N THR A 139 -10.24 -21.24 20.02
CA THR A 139 -11.46 -22.03 20.21
C THR A 139 -11.95 -22.74 18.94
N THR A 140 -11.34 -22.50 17.78
CA THR A 140 -11.81 -23.05 16.49
C THR A 140 -11.45 -24.52 16.27
N GLY A 141 -10.51 -25.06 17.04
CA GLY A 141 -9.96 -26.39 16.83
C GLY A 141 -9.04 -26.51 15.60
N VAL A 142 -8.64 -25.36 14.99
CA VAL A 142 -7.65 -25.24 13.92
C VAL A 142 -6.36 -24.71 14.52
N ALA A 143 -5.31 -25.51 14.54
CA ALA A 143 -4.04 -25.17 15.20
C ALA A 143 -2.84 -25.13 14.24
N ARG A 144 -2.95 -25.70 13.04
CA ARG A 144 -1.89 -25.77 12.05
C ARG A 144 -2.47 -25.78 10.63
N PHE A 145 -1.61 -25.55 9.63
CA PHE A 145 -2.02 -25.47 8.23
C PHE A 145 -2.78 -26.72 7.74
N GLU A 146 -2.33 -27.91 8.13
CA GLU A 146 -2.93 -29.19 7.72
C GLU A 146 -4.38 -29.35 8.18
N ASP A 147 -4.76 -28.72 9.29
CA ASP A 147 -6.15 -28.71 9.76
C ASP A 147 -7.08 -28.06 8.75
N LEU A 148 -6.61 -27.03 8.01
CA LEU A 148 -7.39 -26.35 6.99
C LEU A 148 -7.76 -27.24 5.78
N LEU A 149 -7.08 -28.36 5.58
CA LEU A 149 -7.39 -29.30 4.49
C LEU A 149 -8.65 -30.11 4.80
N SER A 150 -8.99 -30.26 6.07
CA SER A 150 -10.13 -31.07 6.53
C SER A 150 -11.21 -30.27 7.27
N LYS A 151 -10.81 -29.25 8.03
CA LYS A 151 -11.69 -28.41 8.86
C LYS A 151 -11.98 -27.07 8.18
N GLU A 152 -13.22 -26.62 8.28
CA GLU A 152 -13.64 -25.30 7.84
C GLU A 152 -13.20 -24.24 8.86
N LEU A 153 -12.70 -23.08 8.37
CA LEU A 153 -12.42 -21.91 9.18
C LEU A 153 -13.04 -20.68 8.51
N VAL A 154 -13.97 -20.03 9.21
CA VAL A 154 -14.51 -18.74 8.80
C VAL A 154 -13.50 -17.65 9.15
N VAL A 155 -13.04 -16.89 8.15
CA VAL A 155 -12.07 -15.80 8.34
C VAL A 155 -12.69 -14.46 7.95
N GLY A 156 -12.36 -13.40 8.70
CA GLY A 156 -12.82 -12.05 8.40
C GLY A 156 -12.03 -11.42 7.26
N GLY A 157 -12.74 -10.73 6.36
CA GLY A 157 -12.19 -10.04 5.21
C GLY A 157 -12.70 -8.61 5.05
N SER A 158 -11.93 -7.73 4.42
CA SER A 158 -12.34 -6.34 4.23
C SER A 158 -12.96 -6.07 2.86
N SER A 159 -12.54 -6.75 1.83
CA SER A 159 -13.15 -6.71 0.49
C SER A 159 -12.47 -7.70 -0.46
N ALA A 160 -13.12 -8.00 -1.57
CA ALA A 160 -12.57 -8.86 -2.63
C ALA A 160 -11.21 -8.35 -3.20
N ALA A 161 -10.92 -7.05 -3.06
CA ALA A 161 -9.67 -6.44 -3.49
C ALA A 161 -8.57 -6.43 -2.40
N SER A 162 -8.84 -6.95 -1.21
CA SER A 162 -7.88 -6.94 -0.10
C SER A 162 -7.17 -8.28 0.08
N ASP A 163 -5.97 -8.23 0.67
CA ASP A 163 -5.20 -9.42 1.01
C ASP A 163 -5.97 -10.37 1.92
N THR A 164 -6.83 -9.83 2.80
CA THR A 164 -7.64 -10.65 3.72
C THR A 164 -8.57 -11.62 3.02
N ASP A 165 -9.12 -11.22 1.89
CA ASP A 165 -9.99 -12.05 1.07
C ASP A 165 -9.19 -12.87 0.04
N GLN A 166 -8.29 -12.18 -0.69
CA GLN A 166 -7.56 -12.77 -1.81
C GLN A 166 -6.65 -13.92 -1.37
N PHE A 167 -5.95 -13.76 -0.24
CA PHE A 167 -5.03 -14.81 0.22
C PHE A 167 -5.76 -16.05 0.70
N ALA A 168 -6.89 -15.90 1.39
CA ALA A 168 -7.70 -17.04 1.79
C ALA A 168 -8.23 -17.83 0.57
N LYS A 169 -8.74 -17.10 -0.44
CA LYS A 169 -9.22 -17.72 -1.69
C LYS A 169 -8.10 -18.39 -2.48
N LEU A 170 -6.92 -17.72 -2.56
CA LEU A 170 -5.75 -18.28 -3.22
C LEU A 170 -5.30 -19.60 -2.56
N LEU A 171 -5.25 -19.65 -1.22
CA LEU A 171 -4.89 -20.87 -0.48
C LEU A 171 -5.90 -21.98 -0.75
N ASN A 172 -7.19 -21.67 -0.81
CA ASN A 172 -8.21 -22.65 -1.20
C ASN A 172 -7.98 -23.20 -2.60
N ALA A 173 -7.73 -22.33 -3.58
CA ALA A 173 -7.56 -22.72 -4.97
C ALA A 173 -6.26 -23.52 -5.21
N LEU A 174 -5.16 -23.14 -4.56
CA LEU A 174 -3.86 -23.78 -4.76
C LEU A 174 -3.69 -25.08 -3.96
N PHE A 175 -4.21 -25.11 -2.72
CA PHE A 175 -3.90 -26.19 -1.77
C PHE A 175 -5.12 -26.95 -1.28
N GLY A 176 -6.34 -26.54 -1.65
CA GLY A 176 -7.56 -27.22 -1.24
C GLY A 176 -7.95 -26.96 0.22
N THR A 177 -7.52 -25.84 0.80
CA THR A 177 -7.94 -25.44 2.15
C THR A 177 -9.43 -25.09 2.20
N LYS A 178 -10.03 -25.15 3.39
CA LYS A 178 -11.47 -24.92 3.61
C LYS A 178 -11.74 -23.59 4.32
N LEU A 179 -11.11 -22.52 3.83
CA LEU A 179 -11.31 -21.17 4.35
C LEU A 179 -12.61 -20.59 3.78
N LYS A 180 -13.50 -20.06 4.64
CA LYS A 180 -14.68 -19.27 4.23
C LYS A 180 -14.46 -17.80 4.61
N VAL A 181 -14.61 -16.90 3.65
CA VAL A 181 -14.40 -15.47 3.89
C VAL A 181 -15.72 -14.78 4.20
N ALA A 182 -15.82 -14.19 5.39
CA ALA A 182 -16.87 -13.23 5.76
C ALA A 182 -16.32 -11.82 5.48
N THR A 183 -16.67 -11.24 4.32
CA THR A 183 -16.13 -9.96 3.84
C THR A 183 -17.00 -8.77 4.25
N GLY A 184 -16.43 -7.54 4.18
CA GLY A 184 -17.15 -6.28 4.41
C GLY A 184 -16.73 -5.52 5.66
N TYR A 185 -15.76 -5.99 6.40
CA TYR A 185 -15.21 -5.24 7.53
C TYR A 185 -14.43 -4.00 7.04
N PRO A 186 -14.60 -2.81 7.67
CA PRO A 186 -13.93 -1.57 7.26
C PRO A 186 -12.39 -1.66 7.31
N GLY A 187 -11.85 -2.47 8.22
CA GLY A 187 -10.41 -2.65 8.38
C GLY A 187 -10.04 -3.78 9.33
N GLY A 188 -8.75 -3.83 9.67
CA GLY A 188 -8.18 -4.91 10.48
C GLY A 188 -8.66 -4.96 11.91
N ASN A 189 -8.96 -3.80 12.52
CA ASN A 189 -9.44 -3.74 13.90
C ASN A 189 -10.82 -4.36 14.05
N GLU A 190 -11.72 -4.07 13.11
CA GLU A 190 -13.08 -4.60 13.11
C GLU A 190 -13.07 -6.11 12.93
N ILE A 191 -12.16 -6.64 12.10
CA ILE A 191 -11.95 -8.09 11.98
C ILE A 191 -11.46 -8.69 13.31
N ASN A 192 -10.51 -8.04 13.97
CA ASN A 192 -9.97 -8.52 15.24
C ASN A 192 -11.05 -8.53 16.34
N LEU A 193 -11.88 -7.48 16.41
CA LEU A 193 -13.04 -7.44 17.32
C LEU A 193 -14.05 -8.55 17.00
N ALA A 194 -14.29 -8.85 15.72
CA ALA A 194 -15.16 -9.95 15.31
C ALA A 194 -14.59 -11.32 15.71
N ILE A 195 -13.27 -11.50 15.68
CA ILE A 195 -12.61 -12.72 16.18
C ILE A 195 -12.83 -12.84 17.69
N GLU A 196 -12.62 -11.78 18.48
CA GLU A 196 -12.82 -11.80 19.94
C GLU A 196 -14.27 -12.11 20.33
N ARG A 197 -15.23 -11.64 19.53
CA ARG A 197 -16.66 -11.90 19.73
C ARG A 197 -17.12 -13.25 19.21
N GLY A 198 -16.25 -14.01 18.53
CA GLY A 198 -16.58 -15.30 17.94
C GLY A 198 -17.45 -15.21 16.68
N GLU A 199 -17.56 -14.03 16.05
CA GLU A 199 -18.28 -13.84 14.78
C GLU A 199 -17.53 -14.53 13.62
N VAL A 200 -16.19 -14.51 13.66
CA VAL A 200 -15.28 -15.21 12.75
C VAL A 200 -14.19 -15.93 13.55
N GLY A 201 -13.68 -17.02 13.01
CA GLY A 201 -12.68 -17.86 13.66
C GLY A 201 -11.24 -17.47 13.39
N GLY A 202 -10.99 -16.51 12.51
CA GLY A 202 -9.62 -16.14 12.14
C GLY A 202 -9.52 -15.06 11.09
N ARG A 203 -8.30 -14.88 10.56
CA ARG A 203 -7.99 -13.88 9.56
C ARG A 203 -6.80 -14.31 8.72
N CYS A 204 -6.89 -14.15 7.39
CA CYS A 204 -5.77 -14.28 6.46
C CYS A 204 -5.24 -12.90 6.03
N GLY A 205 -4.08 -12.86 5.39
CA GLY A 205 -3.51 -11.62 4.88
C GLY A 205 -3.20 -10.58 5.96
N TRP A 206 -3.03 -11.01 7.21
CA TRP A 206 -2.68 -10.14 8.31
C TRP A 206 -1.17 -9.97 8.39
N SER A 207 -0.72 -8.73 8.20
CA SER A 207 0.70 -8.37 8.29
C SER A 207 1.30 -8.78 9.63
N TRP A 208 2.41 -9.51 9.63
CA TRP A 208 3.10 -9.93 10.86
C TRP A 208 3.53 -8.73 11.68
N SER A 209 4.06 -7.69 11.04
CA SER A 209 4.38 -6.43 11.69
C SER A 209 3.22 -5.84 12.49
N SER A 210 1.97 -5.97 11.98
CA SER A 210 0.77 -5.52 12.69
C SER A 210 0.37 -6.45 13.84
N VAL A 211 0.53 -7.78 13.68
CA VAL A 211 0.30 -8.73 14.77
C VAL A 211 1.17 -8.38 15.96
N VAL A 212 2.47 -8.20 15.73
CA VAL A 212 3.45 -7.87 16.78
C VAL A 212 3.20 -6.50 17.39
N ALA A 213 2.86 -5.49 16.56
CA ALA A 213 2.66 -4.13 17.06
C ALA A 213 1.36 -3.95 17.86
N THR A 214 0.28 -4.64 17.49
CA THR A 214 -1.05 -4.34 18.05
C THR A 214 -1.68 -5.48 18.84
N HIS A 215 -1.29 -6.74 18.60
CA HIS A 215 -1.91 -7.93 19.20
C HIS A 215 -0.89 -8.97 19.71
N LYS A 216 0.32 -8.53 20.08
CA LYS A 216 1.36 -9.42 20.62
C LYS A 216 0.86 -10.25 21.80
N HIS A 217 -0.02 -9.67 22.62
CA HIS A 217 -0.62 -10.35 23.77
C HIS A 217 -1.46 -11.58 23.38
N TRP A 218 -2.02 -11.65 22.17
CA TRP A 218 -2.70 -12.86 21.69
C TRP A 218 -1.74 -14.00 21.44
N LEU A 219 -0.52 -13.71 20.97
CA LEU A 219 0.55 -14.71 20.82
C LEU A 219 1.05 -15.17 22.19
N GLU A 220 1.35 -14.24 23.09
CA GLU A 220 1.87 -14.51 24.44
C GLU A 220 0.86 -15.33 25.28
N GLN A 221 -0.43 -15.15 25.05
CA GLN A 221 -1.52 -15.86 25.72
C GLN A 221 -2.00 -17.10 24.95
N ASN A 222 -1.34 -17.49 23.85
CA ASN A 222 -1.75 -18.58 22.98
C ASN A 222 -3.21 -18.49 22.49
N ARG A 223 -3.71 -17.24 22.26
CA ARG A 223 -5.08 -17.02 21.77
C ARG A 223 -5.21 -17.22 20.27
N ILE A 224 -4.12 -17.13 19.53
CA ILE A 224 -4.10 -17.39 18.09
C ILE A 224 -3.02 -18.42 17.74
N ALA A 225 -3.35 -19.27 16.78
CA ALA A 225 -2.40 -20.14 16.08
C ALA A 225 -2.02 -19.48 14.75
N VAL A 226 -0.74 -19.37 14.44
CA VAL A 226 -0.23 -18.90 13.14
C VAL A 226 -0.13 -20.11 12.21
N LEU A 227 -0.96 -20.15 11.17
CA LEU A 227 -1.16 -21.35 10.35
C LEU A 227 -0.22 -21.43 9.16
N ILE A 228 0.04 -20.30 8.49
CA ILE A 228 0.84 -20.21 7.27
C ILE A 228 1.33 -18.79 7.05
N GLN A 229 2.51 -18.64 6.47
CA GLN A 229 3.06 -17.38 5.98
C GLN A 229 2.73 -17.23 4.49
N THR A 230 2.22 -16.05 4.11
CA THR A 230 1.89 -15.67 2.74
C THR A 230 2.81 -14.54 2.29
N ALA A 231 3.99 -14.91 1.82
CA ALA A 231 5.08 -14.02 1.41
C ALA A 231 6.00 -14.74 0.41
N LEU A 232 7.03 -14.03 -0.10
CA LEU A 232 8.07 -14.63 -0.96
C LEU A 232 9.19 -15.30 -0.16
N SER A 233 9.35 -14.95 1.12
CA SER A 233 10.33 -15.56 2.04
C SER A 233 9.77 -15.64 3.45
N LYS A 234 10.32 -16.55 4.26
CA LYS A 234 9.93 -16.68 5.67
C LYS A 234 10.37 -15.48 6.49
N HIS A 235 9.56 -15.13 7.49
CA HIS A 235 9.95 -14.21 8.54
C HIS A 235 10.84 -14.90 9.59
N ALA A 236 11.86 -14.20 10.09
CA ALA A 236 12.79 -14.75 11.07
C ALA A 236 12.13 -15.22 12.38
N ASP A 237 11.06 -14.53 12.81
CA ASP A 237 10.29 -14.88 14.00
C ASP A 237 9.42 -16.14 13.82
N LEU A 238 9.26 -16.63 12.58
CA LEU A 238 8.31 -17.70 12.23
C LEU A 238 9.00 -18.87 11.51
N PRO A 239 10.14 -19.42 12.03
CA PRO A 239 10.92 -20.43 11.32
C PRO A 239 10.12 -21.73 11.08
N ASP A 240 9.24 -22.09 12.03
CA ASP A 240 8.49 -23.35 12.02
C ASP A 240 7.12 -23.22 11.33
N VAL A 241 6.67 -22.01 11.00
CA VAL A 241 5.40 -21.80 10.30
C VAL A 241 5.59 -22.03 8.80
N PRO A 242 4.78 -22.86 8.14
CA PRO A 242 4.90 -23.12 6.71
C PRO A 242 4.85 -21.83 5.88
N LEU A 243 5.65 -21.76 4.81
CA LEU A 243 5.60 -20.69 3.83
C LEU A 243 4.81 -21.18 2.60
N ALA A 244 3.85 -20.41 2.11
CA ALA A 244 3.01 -20.81 0.99
C ALA A 244 3.80 -21.08 -0.30
N THR A 245 4.91 -20.39 -0.54
CA THR A 245 5.81 -20.64 -1.70
C THR A 245 6.44 -22.02 -1.67
N ASP A 246 6.75 -22.54 -0.47
CA ASP A 246 7.37 -23.87 -0.30
C ASP A 246 6.38 -25.01 -0.58
N LEU A 247 5.09 -24.73 -0.52
CA LEU A 247 4.02 -25.71 -0.78
C LEU A 247 3.65 -25.83 -2.26
N ALA A 248 4.21 -25.00 -3.15
CA ALA A 248 3.96 -25.04 -4.58
C ALA A 248 4.46 -26.32 -5.24
N ARG A 249 3.58 -27.02 -5.97
CA ARG A 249 3.85 -28.33 -6.59
C ARG A 249 4.17 -28.24 -8.08
N SER A 250 3.99 -27.09 -8.71
CA SER A 250 4.25 -26.85 -10.14
C SER A 250 4.82 -25.47 -10.37
N GLU A 251 5.46 -25.28 -11.54
CA GLU A 251 5.96 -23.98 -11.96
C GLU A 251 4.84 -22.96 -12.12
N GLU A 252 3.68 -23.39 -12.63
CA GLU A 252 2.51 -22.54 -12.74
C GLU A 252 2.04 -22.02 -11.37
N GLN A 253 1.98 -22.89 -10.37
CA GLN A 253 1.66 -22.47 -9.00
C GLN A 253 2.68 -21.48 -8.46
N ARG A 254 3.98 -21.69 -8.71
CA ARG A 254 5.03 -20.73 -8.29
C ARG A 254 4.85 -19.36 -8.94
N GLN A 255 4.55 -19.32 -10.24
CA GLN A 255 4.31 -18.06 -10.95
C GLN A 255 3.08 -17.33 -10.43
N ILE A 256 1.98 -18.02 -10.14
CA ILE A 256 0.77 -17.43 -9.56
C ILE A 256 1.05 -16.91 -8.15
N ILE A 257 1.73 -17.68 -7.31
CA ILE A 257 2.14 -17.29 -5.97
C ILE A 257 3.03 -16.05 -6.02
N TRP A 258 4.04 -16.04 -6.90
CA TRP A 258 4.91 -14.88 -7.08
C TRP A 258 4.09 -13.65 -7.48
N LEU A 259 3.22 -13.75 -8.48
CA LEU A 259 2.37 -12.64 -8.94
C LEU A 259 1.55 -12.05 -7.79
N ILE A 260 0.93 -12.88 -6.97
CA ILE A 260 0.08 -12.40 -5.88
C ILE A 260 0.91 -11.91 -4.68
N PHE A 261 2.02 -12.57 -4.35
CA PHE A 261 2.81 -12.19 -3.17
C PHE A 261 3.94 -11.18 -3.46
N ALA A 262 4.22 -10.83 -4.72
CA ALA A 262 5.16 -9.75 -5.06
C ALA A 262 4.79 -8.43 -4.35
N ARG A 263 3.51 -8.20 -4.11
CA ARG A 263 3.00 -7.04 -3.36
C ARG A 263 3.55 -6.94 -1.92
N GLN A 264 4.02 -8.04 -1.34
CA GLN A 264 4.58 -8.06 0.01
C GLN A 264 5.89 -7.27 0.11
N VAL A 265 6.64 -7.13 -0.99
CA VAL A 265 7.84 -6.29 -1.05
C VAL A 265 7.54 -4.83 -0.72
N MET A 266 6.32 -4.36 -1.00
CA MET A 266 5.85 -3.01 -0.62
C MET A 266 4.78 -3.11 0.47
N GLY A 267 5.14 -3.55 1.67
CA GLY A 267 4.21 -3.87 2.76
C GLY A 267 3.34 -2.70 3.20
N ARG A 268 3.89 -1.49 3.20
CA ARG A 268 3.20 -0.23 3.54
C ARG A 268 3.52 0.83 2.49
N PRO A 269 2.92 0.75 1.29
CA PRO A 269 3.22 1.66 0.19
C PRO A 269 2.63 3.05 0.42
N PHE A 270 3.37 4.05 -0.02
CA PHE A 270 2.93 5.44 -0.10
C PHE A 270 3.08 5.93 -1.53
N MET A 271 2.04 6.58 -2.03
CA MET A 271 1.98 7.07 -3.40
C MET A 271 1.24 8.40 -3.49
N ALA A 272 1.64 9.23 -4.43
CA ALA A 272 0.93 10.45 -4.81
C ALA A 272 0.21 10.24 -6.16
N PRO A 273 -0.70 11.14 -6.55
CA PRO A 273 -1.36 11.12 -7.85
C PRO A 273 -0.39 11.03 -9.02
N PRO A 274 -0.82 10.56 -10.19
CA PRO A 274 -0.03 10.69 -11.40
C PRO A 274 0.16 12.16 -11.79
N GLY A 275 1.32 12.49 -12.38
CA GLY A 275 1.57 13.84 -12.89
C GLY A 275 1.96 14.88 -11.83
N VAL A 276 2.37 14.47 -10.64
CA VAL A 276 3.03 15.37 -9.69
C VAL A 276 4.33 15.91 -10.33
N PRO A 277 4.61 17.24 -10.28
CA PRO A 277 5.83 17.81 -10.83
C PRO A 277 7.08 17.06 -10.35
N PRO A 278 8.02 16.71 -11.24
CA PRO A 278 9.18 15.87 -10.90
C PRO A 278 9.98 16.35 -9.71
N GLU A 279 10.19 17.68 -9.59
CA GLU A 279 10.91 18.29 -8.48
C GLU A 279 10.21 18.10 -7.13
N ARG A 280 8.87 18.06 -7.12
CA ARG A 280 8.08 17.82 -5.90
C ARG A 280 7.99 16.32 -5.56
N ALA A 281 7.92 15.47 -6.58
CA ALA A 281 8.01 14.04 -6.41
C ALA A 281 9.35 13.62 -5.78
N ILE A 282 10.46 14.21 -6.24
CA ILE A 282 11.80 14.00 -5.64
C ILE A 282 11.78 14.40 -4.17
N VAL A 283 11.29 15.60 -3.85
CA VAL A 283 11.20 16.10 -2.46
C VAL A 283 10.42 15.12 -1.57
N LEU A 284 9.25 14.62 -2.03
CA LEU A 284 8.46 13.68 -1.24
C LEU A 284 9.18 12.34 -1.04
N ARG A 285 9.87 11.81 -2.06
CA ARG A 285 10.69 10.60 -1.97
C ARG A 285 11.86 10.75 -1.01
N ASP A 286 12.61 11.85 -1.13
CA ASP A 286 13.77 12.13 -0.28
C ASP A 286 13.34 12.34 1.18
N ALA A 287 12.26 13.08 1.41
CA ALA A 287 11.70 13.27 2.74
C ALA A 287 11.24 11.96 3.37
N PHE A 288 10.57 11.10 2.60
CA PHE A 288 10.17 9.78 3.06
C PHE A 288 11.39 8.93 3.45
N MET A 289 12.37 8.78 2.58
CA MET A 289 13.58 7.99 2.85
C MET A 289 14.43 8.58 3.97
N SER A 290 14.45 9.92 4.13
CA SER A 290 15.09 10.58 5.27
C SER A 290 14.36 10.29 6.58
N THR A 291 13.02 10.26 6.55
CA THR A 291 12.19 9.87 7.71
C THR A 291 12.52 8.44 8.15
N MET A 292 12.68 7.51 7.22
CA MET A 292 13.02 6.11 7.53
C MET A 292 14.38 5.93 8.21
N LYS A 293 15.23 6.94 8.17
CA LYS A 293 16.58 6.97 8.79
C LYS A 293 16.66 7.91 9.99
N ASP A 294 15.59 8.64 10.30
CA ASP A 294 15.55 9.62 11.37
C ASP A 294 15.59 8.91 12.74
N PRO A 295 16.55 9.22 13.62
CA PRO A 295 16.67 8.56 14.92
C PRO A 295 15.43 8.70 15.81
N GLN A 296 14.73 9.84 15.75
CA GLN A 296 13.50 10.03 16.54
C GLN A 296 12.33 9.19 16.00
N PHE A 297 12.21 9.11 14.66
CA PHE A 297 11.24 8.23 14.03
C PHE A 297 11.52 6.76 14.37
N LEU A 298 12.77 6.33 14.25
CA LEU A 298 13.16 4.95 14.56
C LEU A 298 12.93 4.59 16.03
N ALA A 299 13.24 5.51 16.96
CA ALA A 299 12.96 5.31 18.39
C ALA A 299 11.45 5.19 18.70
N ASP A 300 10.62 6.01 18.03
CA ASP A 300 9.17 5.92 18.17
C ASP A 300 8.61 4.65 17.52
N ALA A 301 9.16 4.24 16.38
CA ALA A 301 8.79 3.00 15.69
C ALA A 301 9.12 1.77 16.56
N GLU A 302 10.30 1.74 17.18
CA GLU A 302 10.70 0.69 18.11
C GLU A 302 9.77 0.58 19.31
N LYS A 303 9.43 1.71 19.94
CA LYS A 303 8.44 1.75 21.05
C LYS A 303 7.07 1.21 20.63
N ALA A 304 6.65 1.53 19.38
CA ALA A 304 5.41 1.06 18.81
C ALA A 304 5.52 -0.34 18.18
N LYS A 305 6.69 -0.98 18.25
CA LYS A 305 7.01 -2.29 17.64
C LYS A 305 6.67 -2.34 16.15
N LEU A 306 6.91 -1.23 15.43
CA LEU A 306 6.76 -1.16 13.98
C LEU A 306 8.07 -1.61 13.33
N GLU A 307 7.96 -2.55 12.41
CA GLU A 307 9.09 -2.98 11.59
C GLU A 307 9.38 -1.94 10.50
N ILE A 308 10.60 -1.47 10.41
CA ILE A 308 11.06 -0.48 9.43
C ILE A 308 12.13 -1.10 8.55
N THR A 309 11.72 -1.58 7.38
CA THR A 309 12.58 -2.15 6.31
C THR A 309 12.21 -1.46 4.99
N PRO A 310 12.60 -0.18 4.81
CA PRO A 310 12.05 0.67 3.78
C PRO A 310 12.44 0.23 2.37
N VAL A 311 11.50 0.43 1.43
CA VAL A 311 11.70 0.25 -0.01
C VAL A 311 11.52 1.60 -0.69
N SER A 312 12.45 1.97 -1.59
CA SER A 312 12.38 3.26 -2.28
C SER A 312 11.23 3.31 -3.30
N GLY A 313 10.75 4.52 -3.62
CA GLY A 313 9.75 4.71 -4.66
C GLY A 313 10.19 4.19 -6.03
N ALA A 314 11.49 4.32 -6.35
CA ALA A 314 12.06 3.79 -7.59
C ALA A 314 12.03 2.26 -7.66
N ASP A 315 12.32 1.58 -6.55
CA ASP A 315 12.25 0.12 -6.48
C ASP A 315 10.80 -0.38 -6.58
N ILE A 316 9.85 0.35 -5.98
CA ILE A 316 8.42 0.06 -6.14
C ILE A 316 7.98 0.23 -7.60
N GLU A 317 8.38 1.31 -8.28
CA GLU A 317 8.08 1.51 -9.70
C GLU A 317 8.61 0.35 -10.57
N LYS A 318 9.81 -0.12 -10.27
CA LYS A 318 10.43 -1.27 -10.94
C LYS A 318 9.61 -2.53 -10.69
N LEU A 319 9.25 -2.82 -9.44
CA LEU A 319 8.42 -3.96 -9.05
C LEU A 319 7.06 -3.93 -9.76
N VAL A 320 6.37 -2.79 -9.73
CA VAL A 320 5.06 -2.64 -10.39
C VAL A 320 5.18 -2.91 -11.88
N LYS A 321 6.19 -2.31 -12.56
CA LYS A 321 6.43 -2.55 -14.00
C LYS A 321 6.74 -4.02 -14.29
N GLU A 322 7.48 -4.71 -13.41
CA GLU A 322 7.79 -6.13 -13.55
C GLU A 322 6.52 -6.99 -13.43
N VAL A 323 5.71 -6.76 -12.41
CA VAL A 323 4.44 -7.48 -12.21
C VAL A 323 3.49 -7.29 -13.40
N TYR A 324 3.41 -6.10 -13.98
CA TYR A 324 2.59 -5.84 -15.17
C TYR A 324 3.11 -6.52 -16.46
N ARG A 325 4.31 -7.08 -16.46
CA ARG A 325 4.83 -7.95 -17.56
C ARG A 325 4.36 -9.40 -17.45
N THR A 326 3.67 -9.77 -16.38
CA THR A 326 3.11 -11.11 -16.23
C THR A 326 2.25 -11.48 -17.44
N PRO A 327 2.43 -12.69 -18.04
CA PRO A 327 1.61 -13.14 -19.15
C PRO A 327 0.12 -13.06 -18.83
N LYS A 328 -0.68 -12.61 -19.79
CA LYS A 328 -2.14 -12.45 -19.61
C LYS A 328 -2.82 -13.73 -19.11
N GLU A 329 -2.37 -14.89 -19.59
CA GLU A 329 -2.90 -16.18 -19.16
C GLU A 329 -2.65 -16.44 -17.68
N THR A 330 -1.43 -16.21 -17.19
CA THR A 330 -1.07 -16.35 -15.75
C THR A 330 -1.88 -15.37 -14.91
N ALA A 331 -2.00 -14.12 -15.35
CA ALA A 331 -2.79 -13.11 -14.66
C ALA A 331 -4.29 -13.49 -14.59
N ALA A 332 -4.85 -14.03 -15.69
CA ALA A 332 -6.24 -14.50 -15.72
C ALA A 332 -6.47 -15.69 -14.78
N LYS A 333 -5.54 -16.66 -14.74
CA LYS A 333 -5.61 -17.80 -13.81
C LYS A 333 -5.53 -17.32 -12.36
N ALA A 334 -4.58 -16.45 -12.04
CA ALA A 334 -4.46 -15.85 -10.69
C ALA A 334 -5.75 -15.10 -10.31
N ALA A 335 -6.29 -14.30 -11.22
CA ALA A 335 -7.54 -13.57 -11.01
C ALA A 335 -8.74 -14.50 -10.73
N ALA A 336 -8.83 -15.63 -11.43
CA ALA A 336 -9.88 -16.62 -11.21
C ALA A 336 -9.78 -17.28 -9.82
N MET A 337 -8.57 -17.46 -9.28
CA MET A 337 -8.33 -18.06 -7.97
C MET A 337 -8.66 -17.17 -6.79
N ILE A 338 -8.64 -15.84 -6.98
CA ILE A 338 -8.83 -14.86 -5.89
C ILE A 338 -10.21 -14.16 -5.93
N ARG A 339 -11.03 -14.44 -6.93
CA ARG A 339 -12.44 -13.97 -7.06
C ARG A 339 -13.42 -14.93 -6.39
#